data_64787929b621371b9a87fbd8484f87b3
#
_entry.id   64787929b621371b9a87fbd8484f87b3
#
_cell.length_a   1.000
_cell.length_b   1.000
_cell.length_c   1.000
_cell.angle_alpha   90.00
_cell.angle_beta   90.00
_cell.angle_gamma   90.00
#
_symmetry.space_group_name_H-M   'P 1'
#
loop_
_entity.id
_entity.type
_entity.pdbx_description
1 polymer ?
#
loop_
_entity_poly.entity_id
_entity_poly.type
_entity_poly.pdbx_seq_one_letter_code
_entity_poly.pdbx_strand_id
1 'polypeptide(L)'
;MERFMNRSIALCFTLLISSFVPIQPAVANEHNFKDVSQKLETISQRLVGRIGVAAQEIGSGERITVNGDEMFVMASTYKVAIAVALLERIDKGELKLSDLIDVPQETMVTGDGAIAVNFVHPGIKLSIANLIEPMITLSDNTATDICLKLAGGPEAVTKVMRNIGITDLRVDRYTSEILRDFYGLPDKAYSSVLAKALAQDPSLASKQPLRNLKFEQEDLRDQSSPNAMLELLLAIDSGKVLSEKSSEFLLDVMSRTRTGAGRLKGLLPKGTLVAHKTGTIGGVANDVGFVTLPDGRRFAIVVYSKSSTTSEADRDLAIAEITRTLYDFYYLK
;
A
#
# COMPACT_ATOMS: atom_id res chain seq x y z
N MET A 1 19.64 -93.35 34.04
CA MET A 1 19.89 -92.51 35.22
C MET A 1 20.10 -91.07 34.70
N GLU A 2 19.50 -90.11 35.27
CA GLU A 2 19.45 -88.68 35.05
C GLU A 2 18.21 -88.12 34.30
N ARG A 3 17.44 -87.56 35.13
CA ARG A 3 16.19 -86.73 34.79
C ARG A 3 16.63 -85.36 34.36
N PHE A 4 16.27 -84.93 33.17
CA PHE A 4 16.29 -83.51 32.79
C PHE A 4 14.93 -82.85 33.01
N MET A 5 14.93 -81.85 33.89
CA MET A 5 13.80 -81.11 34.28
C MET A 5 13.60 -79.87 33.33
N ASN A 6 12.55 -79.87 32.53
CA ASN A 6 12.21 -78.82 31.61
C ASN A 6 11.55 -77.64 32.42
N ARG A 7 12.21 -76.49 32.46
CA ARG A 7 11.62 -75.23 32.95
C ARG A 7 11.12 -74.43 31.77
N SER A 8 9.80 -74.32 31.63
CA SER A 8 9.15 -73.39 30.70
C SER A 8 9.17 -71.97 31.29
N ILE A 9 9.82 -71.05 30.59
CA ILE A 9 9.78 -69.61 30.88
C ILE A 9 8.63 -69.01 30.09
N ALA A 10 7.57 -68.57 30.77
CA ALA A 10 6.49 -67.82 30.17
C ALA A 10 6.94 -66.34 30.05
N LEU A 11 7.06 -65.84 28.83
CA LEU A 11 7.36 -64.44 28.50
C LEU A 11 6.03 -63.68 28.40
N CYS A 12 5.69 -62.84 29.42
CA CYS A 12 4.58 -61.91 29.36
C CYS A 12 4.98 -60.72 28.48
N PHE A 13 4.39 -60.59 27.29
CA PHE A 13 4.42 -59.42 26.48
C PHE A 13 3.33 -58.42 26.96
N THR A 14 3.77 -57.37 27.62
CA THR A 14 2.86 -56.25 27.97
C THR A 14 2.80 -55.33 26.73
N LEU A 15 1.68 -55.32 26.01
CA LEU A 15 1.39 -54.34 24.98
C LEU A 15 1.11 -52.96 25.61
N LEU A 16 2.06 -52.04 25.48
CA LEU A 16 1.83 -50.62 25.72
C LEU A 16 1.06 -50.02 24.52
N ILE A 17 -0.26 -49.88 24.68
CA ILE A 17 -1.07 -49.11 23.74
C ILE A 17 -0.81 -47.64 24.05
N SER A 18 0.05 -46.98 23.29
CA SER A 18 0.16 -45.51 23.28
C SER A 18 -1.08 -44.94 22.62
N SER A 19 -1.97 -44.36 23.39
CA SER A 19 -3.10 -43.58 22.90
C SER A 19 -2.54 -42.31 22.26
N PHE A 20 -2.47 -42.27 20.93
CA PHE A 20 -2.26 -41.05 20.16
C PHE A 20 -3.53 -40.21 20.32
N VAL A 21 -3.48 -39.17 21.12
CA VAL A 21 -4.50 -38.10 21.12
C VAL A 21 -4.17 -37.22 19.93
N PRO A 22 -5.04 -37.12 18.92
CA PRO A 22 -4.80 -36.17 17.83
C PRO A 22 -4.88 -34.76 18.41
N ILE A 23 -3.78 -34.02 18.35
CA ILE A 23 -3.73 -32.59 18.60
C ILE A 23 -4.63 -31.95 17.53
N GLN A 24 -5.73 -31.33 17.95
CA GLN A 24 -6.62 -30.57 17.07
C GLN A 24 -6.05 -29.14 16.90
N PRO A 25 -5.37 -28.79 15.80
CA PRO A 25 -4.88 -27.42 15.61
C PRO A 25 -5.96 -26.44 15.11
N ALA A 26 -7.12 -26.90 14.67
CA ALA A 26 -8.12 -26.07 13.98
C ALA A 26 -8.86 -25.07 14.88
N VAL A 27 -9.19 -25.43 16.10
CA VAL A 27 -10.05 -24.59 16.97
C VAL A 27 -9.31 -23.38 17.56
N ALA A 28 -8.02 -23.51 17.86
CA ALA A 28 -7.22 -22.40 18.38
C ALA A 28 -7.00 -21.30 17.33
N ASN A 29 -6.97 -21.67 16.05
CA ASN A 29 -6.75 -20.75 14.94
C ASN A 29 -7.98 -19.88 14.64
N GLU A 30 -9.20 -20.43 14.70
CA GLU A 30 -10.44 -19.68 14.45
C GLU A 30 -10.72 -18.61 15.52
N HIS A 31 -10.46 -18.91 16.78
CA HIS A 31 -10.59 -17.93 17.86
C HIS A 31 -9.64 -16.76 17.70
N ASN A 32 -8.40 -17.01 17.32
CA ASN A 32 -7.39 -15.97 17.13
C ASN A 32 -7.73 -15.04 15.94
N PHE A 33 -8.30 -15.58 14.87
CA PHE A 33 -8.76 -14.81 13.71
C PHE A 33 -9.91 -13.86 14.04
N LYS A 34 -10.91 -14.37 14.75
CA LYS A 34 -12.09 -13.60 15.17
C LYS A 34 -11.70 -12.45 16.09
N ASP A 35 -10.82 -12.70 17.05
CA ASP A 35 -10.33 -11.69 18.00
C ASP A 35 -9.58 -10.57 17.30
N VAL A 36 -8.73 -10.90 16.33
CA VAL A 36 -8.01 -9.88 15.51
C VAL A 36 -8.98 -9.06 14.68
N SER A 37 -9.90 -9.70 13.96
CA SER A 37 -10.91 -8.99 13.17
C SER A 37 -11.74 -8.03 14.03
N GLN A 38 -12.18 -8.47 15.19
CA GLN A 38 -12.93 -7.63 16.13
C GLN A 38 -12.10 -6.46 16.67
N LYS A 39 -10.81 -6.67 16.91
CA LYS A 39 -9.90 -5.61 17.32
C LYS A 39 -9.71 -4.58 16.22
N LEU A 40 -9.54 -5.00 14.96
CA LEU A 40 -9.45 -4.10 13.81
C LEU A 40 -10.74 -3.28 13.63
N GLU A 41 -11.91 -3.92 13.77
CA GLU A 41 -13.20 -3.21 13.74
C GLU A 41 -13.31 -2.17 14.86
N THR A 42 -12.89 -2.51 16.09
CA THR A 42 -12.90 -1.60 17.24
C THR A 42 -12.01 -0.37 16.98
N ILE A 43 -10.80 -0.56 16.40
CA ILE A 43 -9.93 0.54 16.02
C ILE A 43 -10.60 1.40 14.96
N SER A 44 -11.20 0.78 13.94
CA SER A 44 -11.88 1.46 12.84
C SER A 44 -13.07 2.32 13.31
N GLN A 45 -13.81 1.87 14.31
CA GLN A 45 -14.97 2.58 14.87
C GLN A 45 -14.63 3.81 15.70
N ARG A 46 -13.35 3.97 16.12
CA ARG A 46 -12.91 5.18 16.85
C ARG A 46 -12.78 6.40 15.93
N LEU A 47 -12.67 6.19 14.63
CA LEU A 47 -12.60 7.29 13.67
C LEU A 47 -14.00 7.68 13.19
N VAL A 48 -14.23 8.99 13.12
CA VAL A 48 -15.37 9.51 12.36
C VAL A 48 -15.02 9.39 10.88
N GLY A 49 -15.70 8.51 10.17
CA GLY A 49 -15.44 8.16 8.77
C GLY A 49 -15.47 6.65 8.54
N ARG A 50 -14.78 6.19 7.52
CA ARG A 50 -14.68 4.76 7.18
C ARG A 50 -13.23 4.35 7.07
N ILE A 51 -12.92 3.15 7.53
CA ILE A 51 -11.64 2.47 7.31
C ILE A 51 -11.89 1.17 6.55
N GLY A 52 -11.03 0.91 5.58
CA GLY A 52 -10.91 -0.37 4.88
C GLY A 52 -9.52 -0.95 5.11
N VAL A 53 -9.45 -2.24 5.43
CA VAL A 53 -8.21 -2.98 5.66
C VAL A 53 -8.20 -4.24 4.84
N ALA A 54 -7.07 -4.55 4.22
CA ALA A 54 -6.78 -5.88 3.69
C ALA A 54 -5.33 -6.22 3.99
N ALA A 55 -5.08 -7.39 4.55
CA ALA A 55 -3.72 -7.87 4.81
C ALA A 55 -3.62 -9.36 4.54
N GLN A 56 -2.45 -9.80 4.06
CA GLN A 56 -2.17 -11.21 3.81
C GLN A 56 -0.71 -11.54 4.10
N GLU A 57 -0.48 -12.57 4.89
CA GLU A 57 0.84 -13.16 5.04
C GLU A 57 1.20 -13.93 3.77
N ILE A 58 2.41 -13.65 3.23
CA ILE A 58 2.79 -14.08 1.88
C ILE A 58 3.01 -15.59 1.81
N GLY A 59 3.61 -16.20 2.83
CA GLY A 59 3.94 -17.64 2.84
C GLY A 59 2.71 -18.53 3.02
N SER A 60 1.86 -18.23 3.99
CA SER A 60 0.65 -19.02 4.30
C SER A 60 -0.56 -18.64 3.44
N GLY A 61 -0.57 -17.44 2.87
CA GLY A 61 -1.75 -16.89 2.18
C GLY A 61 -2.88 -16.49 3.12
N GLU A 62 -2.63 -16.46 4.43
CA GLU A 62 -3.64 -16.12 5.43
C GLU A 62 -4.02 -14.65 5.34
N ARG A 63 -5.31 -14.40 5.08
CA ARG A 63 -5.85 -13.06 4.78
C ARG A 63 -6.84 -12.59 5.85
N ILE A 64 -6.73 -11.33 6.24
CA ILE A 64 -7.67 -10.62 7.12
C ILE A 64 -8.16 -9.37 6.41
N THR A 65 -9.46 -9.11 6.47
CA THR A 65 -10.08 -7.94 5.84
C THR A 65 -11.13 -7.29 6.74
N VAL A 66 -11.23 -5.96 6.66
CA VAL A 66 -12.33 -5.16 7.19
C VAL A 66 -12.75 -4.19 6.10
N ASN A 67 -14.01 -4.20 5.69
CA ASN A 67 -14.53 -3.43 4.57
C ASN A 67 -13.68 -3.61 3.29
N GLY A 68 -13.19 -4.84 3.04
CA GLY A 68 -12.19 -5.14 2.02
C GLY A 68 -12.61 -4.85 0.59
N ASP A 69 -13.91 -4.90 0.28
CA ASP A 69 -14.48 -4.66 -1.06
C ASP A 69 -15.10 -3.27 -1.20
N GLU A 70 -15.08 -2.45 -0.14
CA GLU A 70 -15.57 -1.08 -0.21
C GLU A 70 -14.60 -0.19 -0.98
N MET A 71 -15.12 0.71 -1.83
CA MET A 71 -14.31 1.59 -2.65
C MET A 71 -13.83 2.82 -1.87
N PHE A 72 -12.55 3.14 -2.01
CA PHE A 72 -11.87 4.25 -1.36
C PHE A 72 -11.08 5.08 -2.37
N VAL A 73 -11.05 6.40 -2.18
CA VAL A 73 -10.15 7.28 -2.92
C VAL A 73 -8.70 6.88 -2.57
N MET A 74 -7.93 6.51 -3.57
CA MET A 74 -6.55 6.07 -3.37
C MET A 74 -5.62 7.17 -2.89
N ALA A 75 -5.89 8.42 -3.24
CA ALA A 75 -4.91 9.49 -3.13
C ALA A 75 -3.55 9.01 -3.71
N SER A 76 -2.44 9.42 -3.16
CA SER A 76 -1.12 9.06 -3.72
C SER A 76 -0.74 7.57 -3.64
N THR A 77 -1.57 6.66 -3.09
CA THR A 77 -1.27 5.22 -3.17
C THR A 77 -1.42 4.68 -4.59
N TYR A 78 -2.16 5.35 -5.48
CA TYR A 78 -2.29 4.99 -6.90
C TYR A 78 -0.95 5.04 -7.65
N LYS A 79 0.08 5.71 -7.10
CA LYS A 79 1.44 5.79 -7.64
C LYS A 79 2.13 4.42 -7.69
N VAL A 80 1.68 3.46 -6.88
CA VAL A 80 2.13 2.06 -6.98
C VAL A 80 1.67 1.45 -8.31
N ALA A 81 0.41 1.64 -8.70
CA ALA A 81 -0.10 1.15 -9.98
C ALA A 81 0.59 1.83 -11.17
N ILE A 82 0.91 3.12 -11.07
CA ILE A 82 1.68 3.85 -12.09
C ILE A 82 3.09 3.26 -12.22
N ALA A 83 3.78 3.03 -11.09
CA ALA A 83 5.11 2.44 -11.10
C ALA A 83 5.11 1.05 -11.74
N VAL A 84 4.11 0.22 -11.43
CA VAL A 84 3.93 -1.10 -12.02
C VAL A 84 3.75 -1.01 -13.54
N ALA A 85 2.85 -0.16 -14.02
CA ALA A 85 2.62 -0.01 -15.46
C ALA A 85 3.84 0.54 -16.22
N LEU A 86 4.60 1.45 -15.60
CA LEU A 86 5.85 1.96 -16.19
C LEU A 86 6.95 0.89 -16.21
N LEU A 87 7.11 0.13 -15.13
CA LEU A 87 8.09 -0.95 -15.03
C LEU A 87 7.74 -2.12 -15.97
N GLU A 88 6.45 -2.43 -16.18
CA GLU A 88 6.03 -3.40 -17.19
C GLU A 88 6.51 -3.01 -18.60
N ARG A 89 6.47 -1.73 -18.96
CA ARG A 89 7.03 -1.22 -20.23
C ARG A 89 8.55 -1.36 -20.30
N ILE A 90 9.22 -1.19 -19.17
CA ILE A 90 10.68 -1.41 -19.05
C ILE A 90 11.00 -2.88 -19.24
N ASP A 91 10.24 -3.77 -18.61
CA ASP A 91 10.41 -5.23 -18.75
C ASP A 91 10.18 -5.70 -20.20
N LYS A 92 9.29 -5.04 -20.94
CA LYS A 92 9.08 -5.27 -22.39
C LYS A 92 10.20 -4.69 -23.27
N GLY A 93 11.16 -3.96 -22.70
CA GLY A 93 12.26 -3.33 -23.45
C GLY A 93 11.86 -2.07 -24.22
N GLU A 94 10.66 -1.51 -23.98
CA GLU A 94 10.20 -0.28 -24.63
C GLU A 94 10.88 0.96 -24.08
N LEU A 95 11.29 0.92 -22.81
CA LEU A 95 11.98 1.99 -22.08
C LEU A 95 13.11 1.40 -21.22
N LYS A 96 13.99 2.26 -20.73
CA LYS A 96 15.07 1.90 -19.79
C LYS A 96 15.03 2.81 -18.56
N LEU A 97 15.34 2.29 -17.40
CA LEU A 97 15.46 3.09 -16.17
C LEU A 97 16.46 4.26 -16.33
N SER A 98 17.45 4.13 -17.21
CA SER A 98 18.48 5.14 -17.51
C SER A 98 18.05 6.20 -18.52
N ASP A 99 16.91 6.05 -19.21
CA ASP A 99 16.47 7.01 -20.21
C ASP A 99 16.21 8.38 -19.56
N LEU A 100 16.78 9.43 -20.17
CA LEU A 100 16.69 10.79 -19.68
C LEU A 100 15.45 11.48 -20.25
N ILE A 101 14.62 11.95 -19.36
CA ILE A 101 13.34 12.59 -19.64
C ILE A 101 13.43 14.08 -19.31
N ASP A 102 13.00 14.94 -20.21
CA ASP A 102 12.87 16.35 -19.94
C ASP A 102 11.80 16.61 -18.88
N VAL A 103 12.07 17.56 -17.97
CA VAL A 103 11.12 18.04 -16.95
C VAL A 103 10.83 19.51 -17.22
N PRO A 104 9.87 19.82 -18.13
CA PRO A 104 9.54 21.20 -18.46
C PRO A 104 8.88 21.92 -17.28
N GLN A 105 9.22 23.17 -17.03
CA GLN A 105 8.68 23.95 -15.90
C GLN A 105 7.16 24.07 -15.94
N GLU A 106 6.57 24.18 -17.13
CA GLU A 106 5.13 24.26 -17.33
C GLU A 106 4.37 23.00 -16.92
N THR A 107 5.06 21.85 -16.81
CA THR A 107 4.47 20.57 -16.36
C THR A 107 4.67 20.33 -14.88
N MET A 108 5.39 21.20 -14.16
CA MET A 108 5.62 21.04 -12.73
C MET A 108 4.34 21.26 -11.94
N VAL A 109 4.03 20.31 -11.09
CA VAL A 109 2.91 20.38 -10.13
C VAL A 109 3.44 20.99 -8.84
N THR A 110 3.05 22.22 -8.55
CA THR A 110 3.43 22.93 -7.34
C THR A 110 2.75 22.34 -6.10
N GLY A 111 3.35 22.51 -4.94
CA GLY A 111 2.92 21.94 -3.66
C GLY A 111 4.08 21.24 -2.99
N ASP A 112 3.85 20.09 -2.37
CA ASP A 112 4.84 19.37 -1.56
C ASP A 112 5.90 18.61 -2.38
N GLY A 113 5.97 18.83 -3.70
CA GLY A 113 6.86 18.13 -4.61
C GLY A 113 8.31 18.59 -4.52
N ALA A 114 9.24 17.65 -4.32
CA ALA A 114 10.68 17.93 -4.26
C ALA A 114 11.22 18.51 -5.59
N ILE A 115 10.70 18.04 -6.73
CA ILE A 115 11.15 18.52 -8.05
C ILE A 115 10.79 19.99 -8.25
N ALA A 116 9.52 20.36 -8.12
CA ALA A 116 9.09 21.73 -8.34
C ALA A 116 9.69 22.74 -7.35
N VAL A 117 10.01 22.30 -6.13
CA VAL A 117 10.61 23.15 -5.08
C VAL A 117 12.11 23.36 -5.29
N ASN A 118 12.84 22.31 -5.67
CA ASN A 118 14.31 22.37 -5.75
C ASN A 118 14.85 22.77 -7.12
N PHE A 119 14.08 22.59 -8.19
CA PHE A 119 14.51 22.86 -9.57
C PHE A 119 13.72 24.02 -10.18
N VAL A 120 14.05 25.23 -9.79
CA VAL A 120 13.34 26.45 -10.21
C VAL A 120 13.78 27.02 -11.58
N HIS A 121 14.83 26.45 -12.18
CA HIS A 121 15.35 26.87 -13.49
C HIS A 121 15.04 25.83 -14.57
N PRO A 122 14.82 26.25 -15.83
CA PRO A 122 14.56 25.34 -16.95
C PRO A 122 15.78 24.49 -17.35
N GLY A 123 15.54 23.42 -18.11
CA GLY A 123 16.62 22.61 -18.70
C GLY A 123 16.98 21.36 -17.87
N ILE A 124 16.09 20.87 -17.01
CA ILE A 124 16.32 19.67 -16.22
C ILE A 124 15.97 18.44 -17.04
N LYS A 125 16.85 17.44 -16.94
CA LYS A 125 16.58 16.06 -17.39
C LYS A 125 16.82 15.11 -16.23
N LEU A 126 15.86 14.21 -15.97
CA LEU A 126 15.96 13.15 -14.97
C LEU A 126 15.81 11.78 -15.64
N SER A 127 16.55 10.79 -15.16
CA SER A 127 16.33 9.43 -15.61
C SER A 127 14.98 8.91 -15.09
N ILE A 128 14.40 7.91 -15.75
CA ILE A 128 13.16 7.28 -15.30
C ILE A 128 13.33 6.76 -13.86
N ALA A 129 14.47 6.17 -13.50
CA ALA A 129 14.76 5.80 -12.12
C ALA A 129 14.69 6.99 -11.15
N ASN A 130 15.28 8.14 -11.53
CA ASN A 130 15.26 9.37 -10.75
C ASN A 130 13.88 10.09 -10.75
N LEU A 131 12.92 9.65 -11.55
CA LEU A 131 11.52 10.06 -11.49
C LEU A 131 10.71 9.11 -10.58
N ILE A 132 10.90 7.78 -10.69
CA ILE A 132 10.21 6.80 -9.85
C ILE A 132 10.60 7.00 -8.37
N GLU A 133 11.87 7.29 -8.08
CA GLU A 133 12.36 7.50 -6.71
C GLU A 133 11.56 8.57 -5.94
N PRO A 134 11.50 9.85 -6.33
CA PRO A 134 10.72 10.86 -5.61
C PRO A 134 9.20 10.65 -5.74
N MET A 135 8.70 10.07 -6.83
CA MET A 135 7.29 9.71 -6.96
C MET A 135 6.83 8.81 -5.80
N ILE A 136 7.64 7.82 -5.45
CA ILE A 136 7.31 6.87 -4.39
C ILE A 136 7.74 7.39 -3.02
N THR A 137 9.03 7.79 -2.87
CA THR A 137 9.62 8.08 -1.55
C THR A 137 9.16 9.40 -0.94
N LEU A 138 8.88 10.40 -1.76
CA LEU A 138 8.45 11.75 -1.37
C LEU A 138 7.03 12.09 -1.83
N SER A 139 6.40 11.15 -2.55
CA SER A 139 5.09 11.41 -3.16
C SER A 139 5.07 12.59 -4.16
N ASP A 140 6.19 12.87 -4.83
CA ASP A 140 6.34 13.99 -5.76
C ASP A 140 5.31 13.95 -6.89
N ASN A 141 4.54 15.03 -7.04
CA ASN A 141 3.44 15.10 -7.98
C ASN A 141 3.90 15.38 -9.42
N THR A 142 4.98 16.14 -9.60
CA THR A 142 5.61 16.36 -10.90
C THR A 142 6.15 15.06 -11.48
N ALA A 143 6.93 14.33 -10.68
CA ALA A 143 7.41 13.00 -11.06
C ALA A 143 6.27 12.05 -11.39
N THR A 144 5.15 12.14 -10.64
CA THR A 144 3.98 11.29 -10.87
C THR A 144 3.36 11.53 -12.24
N ASP A 145 3.09 12.78 -12.59
CA ASP A 145 2.45 13.10 -13.87
C ASP A 145 3.35 12.73 -15.06
N ILE A 146 4.67 12.89 -14.91
CA ILE A 146 5.63 12.45 -15.93
C ILE A 146 5.65 10.90 -16.03
N CYS A 147 5.75 10.19 -14.91
CA CYS A 147 5.72 8.72 -14.89
C CYS A 147 4.40 8.17 -15.45
N LEU A 148 3.26 8.77 -15.09
CA LEU A 148 1.96 8.40 -15.62
C LEU A 148 1.89 8.59 -17.15
N LYS A 149 2.41 9.69 -17.67
CA LYS A 149 2.54 9.91 -19.12
C LYS A 149 3.42 8.84 -19.78
N LEU A 150 4.57 8.54 -19.18
CA LEU A 150 5.48 7.48 -19.65
C LEU A 150 4.85 6.09 -19.58
N ALA A 151 3.99 5.82 -18.60
CA ALA A 151 3.22 4.58 -18.51
C ALA A 151 2.12 4.45 -19.59
N GLY A 152 1.87 5.51 -20.36
CA GLY A 152 0.85 5.55 -21.41
C GLY A 152 -0.45 6.26 -21.02
N GLY A 153 -0.46 6.94 -19.86
CA GLY A 153 -1.61 7.67 -19.32
C GLY A 153 -2.52 6.81 -18.44
N PRO A 154 -3.55 7.44 -17.86
CA PRO A 154 -4.44 6.79 -16.88
C PRO A 154 -5.10 5.51 -17.39
N GLU A 155 -5.63 5.53 -18.62
CA GLU A 155 -6.28 4.37 -19.23
C GLU A 155 -5.34 3.18 -19.40
N ALA A 156 -4.06 3.43 -19.76
CA ALA A 156 -3.07 2.37 -19.90
C ALA A 156 -2.76 1.71 -18.55
N VAL A 157 -2.61 2.50 -17.48
CA VAL A 157 -2.42 1.97 -16.12
C VAL A 157 -3.62 1.12 -15.69
N THR A 158 -4.84 1.62 -15.88
CA THR A 158 -6.06 0.86 -15.58
C THR A 158 -6.14 -0.43 -16.40
N LYS A 159 -5.73 -0.41 -17.68
CA LYS A 159 -5.68 -1.60 -18.52
C LYS A 159 -4.69 -2.64 -18.00
N VAL A 160 -3.53 -2.23 -17.51
CA VAL A 160 -2.57 -3.16 -16.88
C VAL A 160 -3.22 -3.85 -15.68
N MET A 161 -3.94 -3.12 -14.83
CA MET A 161 -4.68 -3.72 -13.70
C MET A 161 -5.71 -4.75 -14.17
N ARG A 162 -6.49 -4.44 -15.21
CA ARG A 162 -7.46 -5.38 -15.79
C ARG A 162 -6.79 -6.64 -16.34
N ASN A 163 -5.65 -6.51 -17.00
CA ASN A 163 -4.91 -7.65 -17.59
C ASN A 163 -4.44 -8.66 -16.53
N ILE A 164 -4.21 -8.24 -15.31
CA ILE A 164 -3.83 -9.12 -14.19
C ILE A 164 -5.02 -9.56 -13.34
N GLY A 165 -6.24 -9.18 -13.74
CA GLY A 165 -7.50 -9.61 -13.10
C GLY A 165 -8.01 -8.68 -11.99
N ILE A 166 -7.42 -7.49 -11.82
CA ILE A 166 -7.84 -6.51 -10.80
C ILE A 166 -8.89 -5.58 -11.39
N THR A 167 -10.15 -5.69 -10.94
CA THR A 167 -11.29 -4.89 -11.44
C THR A 167 -11.59 -3.65 -10.62
N ASP A 168 -11.32 -3.68 -9.32
CA ASP A 168 -11.73 -2.64 -8.37
C ASP A 168 -10.57 -1.69 -7.99
N LEU A 169 -9.66 -1.48 -8.95
CA LEU A 169 -8.64 -0.45 -8.93
C LEU A 169 -8.65 0.25 -10.28
N ARG A 170 -8.80 1.57 -10.27
CA ARG A 170 -8.77 2.38 -11.51
C ARG A 170 -8.02 3.69 -11.31
N VAL A 171 -7.27 4.07 -12.33
CA VAL A 171 -6.59 5.36 -12.45
C VAL A 171 -7.25 6.10 -13.62
N ASP A 172 -7.72 7.31 -13.38
CA ASP A 172 -8.52 8.07 -14.34
C ASP A 172 -7.92 9.43 -14.68
N ARG A 173 -7.07 9.98 -13.79
CA ARG A 173 -6.57 11.35 -13.89
C ARG A 173 -5.08 11.46 -13.59
N TYR A 174 -4.49 12.51 -14.12
CA TYR A 174 -3.19 13.01 -13.66
C TYR A 174 -3.33 13.62 -12.25
N THR A 175 -2.22 13.68 -11.48
CA THR A 175 -2.24 14.30 -10.15
C THR A 175 -2.69 15.75 -10.21
N SER A 176 -2.22 16.49 -11.21
CA SER A 176 -2.61 17.88 -11.46
C SER A 176 -4.13 18.04 -11.67
N GLU A 177 -4.76 17.06 -12.33
CA GLU A 177 -6.22 17.04 -12.52
C GLU A 177 -6.96 16.66 -11.22
N ILE A 178 -6.47 15.66 -10.47
CA ILE A 178 -7.01 15.29 -9.17
C ILE A 178 -7.02 16.50 -8.22
N LEU A 179 -5.89 17.20 -8.12
CA LEU A 179 -5.77 18.38 -7.26
C LEU A 179 -6.65 19.53 -7.74
N ARG A 180 -6.72 19.76 -9.05
CA ARG A 180 -7.62 20.75 -9.64
C ARG A 180 -9.08 20.49 -9.26
N ASP A 181 -9.54 19.26 -9.44
CA ASP A 181 -10.92 18.86 -9.14
C ASP A 181 -11.19 18.93 -7.63
N PHE A 182 -10.22 18.53 -6.80
CA PHE A 182 -10.33 18.59 -5.35
C PHE A 182 -10.46 20.03 -4.84
N TYR A 183 -9.66 20.97 -5.37
CA TYR A 183 -9.72 22.39 -5.01
C TYR A 183 -10.81 23.17 -5.75
N GLY A 184 -11.54 22.57 -6.69
CA GLY A 184 -12.56 23.24 -7.49
C GLY A 184 -11.99 24.34 -8.41
N LEU A 185 -10.77 24.14 -8.89
CA LEU A 185 -10.08 25.11 -9.75
C LEU A 185 -10.51 24.97 -11.22
N PRO A 186 -10.46 26.07 -12.01
CA PRO A 186 -10.82 26.02 -13.42
C PRO A 186 -9.88 25.14 -14.24
N ASP A 187 -10.38 24.68 -15.40
CA ASP A 187 -9.64 23.81 -16.33
C ASP A 187 -8.49 24.56 -17.04
N LYS A 188 -7.41 24.75 -16.31
CA LYS A 188 -6.13 25.35 -16.78
C LYS A 188 -4.97 24.62 -16.13
N ALA A 189 -3.75 24.88 -16.59
CA ALA A 189 -2.55 24.33 -16.00
C ALA A 189 -2.52 24.57 -14.48
N TYR A 190 -2.57 23.50 -13.70
CA TYR A 190 -2.70 23.51 -12.24
C TYR A 190 -1.69 24.45 -11.56
N SER A 191 -0.42 24.36 -11.95
CA SER A 191 0.66 25.19 -11.37
C SER A 191 0.41 26.68 -11.51
N SER A 192 -0.08 27.13 -12.67
CA SER A 192 -0.34 28.55 -12.92
C SER A 192 -1.61 29.05 -12.19
N VAL A 193 -2.61 28.18 -12.04
CA VAL A 193 -3.87 28.52 -11.37
C VAL A 193 -3.71 28.53 -9.86
N LEU A 194 -3.03 27.52 -9.31
CA LEU A 194 -2.78 27.44 -7.87
C LEU A 194 -1.91 28.61 -7.39
N ALA A 195 -0.83 28.94 -8.11
CA ALA A 195 0.02 30.07 -7.75
C ALA A 195 -0.76 31.40 -7.72
N LYS A 196 -1.64 31.63 -8.70
CA LYS A 196 -2.53 32.81 -8.71
C LYS A 196 -3.56 32.78 -7.58
N ALA A 197 -4.18 31.64 -7.31
CA ALA A 197 -5.15 31.49 -6.25
C ALA A 197 -4.52 31.74 -4.86
N LEU A 198 -3.32 31.19 -4.61
CA LEU A 198 -2.56 31.43 -3.38
C LEU A 198 -2.08 32.90 -3.24
N ALA A 199 -1.74 33.55 -4.35
CA ALA A 199 -1.40 34.98 -4.34
C ALA A 199 -2.59 35.87 -4.02
N GLN A 200 -3.81 35.47 -4.45
CA GLN A 200 -5.05 36.19 -4.19
C GLN A 200 -5.65 35.90 -2.79
N ASP A 201 -5.53 34.65 -2.33
CA ASP A 201 -5.96 34.20 -1.01
C ASP A 201 -4.90 33.26 -0.37
N PRO A 202 -3.90 33.84 0.33
CA PRO A 202 -2.89 33.04 1.03
C PRO A 202 -3.49 32.09 2.09
N SER A 203 -4.73 32.33 2.53
CA SER A 203 -5.40 31.43 3.49
C SER A 203 -5.73 30.05 2.89
N LEU A 204 -5.72 29.91 1.57
CA LEU A 204 -5.90 28.61 0.92
C LEU A 204 -4.79 27.63 1.30
N ALA A 205 -3.57 28.11 1.56
CA ALA A 205 -2.47 27.28 2.03
C ALA A 205 -2.65 26.82 3.49
N SER A 206 -3.39 27.57 4.31
CA SER A 206 -3.61 27.32 5.73
C SER A 206 -4.93 26.63 6.05
N LYS A 207 -5.85 26.54 5.10
CA LYS A 207 -7.14 25.83 5.25
C LYS A 207 -6.92 24.31 5.17
N GLN A 208 -6.30 23.75 6.18
CA GLN A 208 -6.18 22.29 6.33
C GLN A 208 -7.01 21.80 7.53
N PRO A 209 -7.67 20.66 7.38
CA PRO A 209 -7.84 19.89 6.16
C PRO A 209 -9.00 20.46 5.31
N LEU A 210 -8.67 20.96 4.13
CA LEU A 210 -9.69 21.31 3.15
C LEU A 210 -10.45 20.03 2.81
N ARG A 211 -11.74 19.98 3.08
CA ARG A 211 -12.57 18.82 2.76
C ARG A 211 -13.44 19.12 1.56
N ASN A 212 -13.43 18.21 0.61
CA ASN A 212 -14.34 18.22 -0.50
C ASN A 212 -15.19 16.93 -0.46
N LEU A 213 -16.36 17.02 0.21
CA LEU A 213 -17.25 15.87 0.37
C LEU A 213 -17.74 15.32 -0.95
N LYS A 214 -17.98 16.18 -1.95
CA LYS A 214 -18.35 15.75 -3.29
C LYS A 214 -17.24 14.89 -3.93
N PHE A 215 -15.99 15.34 -3.82
CA PHE A 215 -14.84 14.57 -4.29
C PHE A 215 -14.65 13.25 -3.50
N GLU A 216 -14.82 13.29 -2.18
CA GLU A 216 -14.55 12.11 -1.33
C GLU A 216 -15.67 11.06 -1.39
N GLN A 217 -16.91 11.42 -1.70
CA GLN A 217 -18.07 10.53 -1.59
C GLN A 217 -18.79 10.27 -2.92
N GLU A 218 -18.78 11.22 -3.83
CA GLU A 218 -19.54 11.13 -5.09
C GLU A 218 -18.67 10.88 -6.31
N ASP A 219 -17.38 11.25 -6.28
CA ASP A 219 -16.46 11.02 -7.37
C ASP A 219 -15.92 9.56 -7.33
N LEU A 220 -16.33 8.76 -8.31
CA LEU A 220 -15.94 7.34 -8.40
C LEU A 220 -14.60 7.11 -9.10
N ARG A 221 -13.91 8.19 -9.51
CA ARG A 221 -12.60 8.11 -10.19
C ARG A 221 -11.46 7.91 -9.19
N ASP A 222 -10.35 7.35 -9.67
CA ASP A 222 -9.11 7.14 -8.91
C ASP A 222 -9.33 6.42 -7.57
N GLN A 223 -10.20 5.40 -7.60
CA GLN A 223 -10.55 4.58 -6.44
C GLN A 223 -10.02 3.15 -6.55
N SER A 224 -9.88 2.54 -5.38
CA SER A 224 -9.59 1.12 -5.22
C SER A 224 -10.29 0.56 -4.00
N SER A 225 -10.65 -0.72 -4.04
CA SER A 225 -10.93 -1.45 -2.80
C SER A 225 -9.62 -1.88 -2.12
N PRO A 226 -9.60 -2.07 -0.78
CA PRO A 226 -8.47 -2.64 -0.08
C PRO A 226 -8.01 -3.98 -0.66
N ASN A 227 -8.95 -4.87 -0.99
CA ASN A 227 -8.65 -6.16 -1.60
C ASN A 227 -7.98 -6.00 -2.97
N ALA A 228 -8.45 -5.08 -3.82
CA ALA A 228 -7.86 -4.87 -5.14
C ALA A 228 -6.42 -4.35 -5.06
N MET A 229 -6.13 -3.43 -4.15
CA MET A 229 -4.76 -2.96 -3.91
C MET A 229 -3.88 -4.05 -3.29
N LEU A 230 -4.44 -4.90 -2.41
CA LEU A 230 -3.72 -6.06 -1.88
C LEU A 230 -3.35 -7.03 -3.00
N GLU A 231 -4.26 -7.32 -3.93
CA GLU A 231 -3.95 -8.15 -5.11
C GLU A 231 -2.82 -7.55 -5.95
N LEU A 232 -2.75 -6.23 -6.10
CA LEU A 232 -1.64 -5.58 -6.79
C LEU A 232 -0.30 -5.79 -6.05
N LEU A 233 -0.28 -5.62 -4.74
CA LEU A 233 0.91 -5.87 -3.94
C LEU A 233 1.37 -7.34 -4.07
N LEU A 234 0.44 -8.28 -3.96
CA LEU A 234 0.74 -9.72 -4.13
C LEU A 234 1.22 -10.05 -5.55
N ALA A 235 0.70 -9.38 -6.58
CA ALA A 235 1.15 -9.55 -7.96
C ALA A 235 2.58 -9.04 -8.16
N ILE A 236 2.98 -7.97 -7.46
CA ILE A 236 4.37 -7.47 -7.44
C ILE A 236 5.28 -8.49 -6.77
N ASP A 237 4.92 -8.98 -5.60
CA ASP A 237 5.74 -9.92 -4.82
C ASP A 237 5.93 -11.28 -5.52
N SER A 238 4.87 -11.80 -6.13
CA SER A 238 4.90 -13.11 -6.81
C SER A 238 5.52 -13.08 -8.22
N GLY A 239 5.93 -11.91 -8.72
CA GLY A 239 6.42 -11.78 -10.10
C GLY A 239 5.35 -11.95 -11.18
N LYS A 240 4.06 -11.90 -10.81
CA LYS A 240 2.95 -12.07 -11.77
C LYS A 240 2.84 -10.91 -12.77
N VAL A 241 3.25 -9.71 -12.38
CA VAL A 241 3.09 -8.49 -13.17
C VAL A 241 4.40 -7.85 -13.59
N LEU A 242 5.50 -8.09 -12.86
CA LEU A 242 6.82 -7.53 -13.12
C LEU A 242 7.87 -8.66 -13.15
N SER A 243 8.99 -8.41 -13.84
CA SER A 243 10.19 -9.24 -13.68
C SER A 243 10.72 -9.14 -12.25
N GLU A 244 11.48 -10.14 -11.80
CA GLU A 244 12.16 -10.14 -10.50
C GLU A 244 12.94 -8.84 -10.28
N LYS A 245 13.74 -8.43 -11.27
CA LYS A 245 14.53 -7.19 -11.22
C LYS A 245 13.69 -5.93 -11.04
N SER A 246 12.55 -5.83 -11.73
CA SER A 246 11.65 -4.68 -11.60
C SER A 246 10.88 -4.69 -10.29
N SER A 247 10.48 -5.87 -9.79
CA SER A 247 9.88 -6.03 -8.46
C SER A 247 10.86 -5.64 -7.35
N GLU A 248 12.10 -6.14 -7.38
CA GLU A 248 13.15 -5.77 -6.43
C GLU A 248 13.42 -4.26 -6.45
N PHE A 249 13.56 -3.66 -7.63
CA PHE A 249 13.74 -2.22 -7.76
C PHE A 249 12.58 -1.44 -7.11
N LEU A 250 11.32 -1.82 -7.38
CA LEU A 250 10.17 -1.12 -6.80
C LEU A 250 10.11 -1.28 -5.29
N LEU A 251 10.30 -2.50 -4.77
CA LEU A 251 10.30 -2.78 -3.33
C LEU A 251 11.44 -2.04 -2.60
N ASP A 252 12.63 -1.97 -3.21
CA ASP A 252 13.75 -1.22 -2.69
C ASP A 252 13.43 0.28 -2.62
N VAL A 253 12.85 0.88 -3.67
CA VAL A 253 12.38 2.27 -3.65
C VAL A 253 11.31 2.47 -2.57
N MET A 254 10.31 1.59 -2.48
CA MET A 254 9.25 1.67 -1.45
C MET A 254 9.80 1.58 -0.03
N SER A 255 10.90 0.84 0.19
CA SER A 255 11.55 0.71 1.51
C SER A 255 12.13 2.04 2.03
N ARG A 256 12.46 2.96 1.11
CA ARG A 256 13.01 4.29 1.41
C ARG A 256 11.94 5.38 1.55
N THR A 257 10.65 5.03 1.55
CA THR A 257 9.56 5.99 1.71
C THR A 257 9.72 6.82 2.98
N ARG A 258 9.67 8.15 2.82
CA ARG A 258 9.90 9.15 3.88
C ARG A 258 8.62 9.75 4.46
N THR A 259 7.48 9.54 3.80
CA THR A 259 6.18 10.02 4.26
C THR A 259 5.52 9.03 5.20
N GLY A 260 4.60 9.47 6.06
CA GLY A 260 3.79 8.60 6.91
C GLY A 260 4.55 7.87 8.01
N ALA A 261 5.53 8.50 8.65
CA ALA A 261 6.27 7.89 9.76
C ALA A 261 5.37 7.42 10.92
N GLY A 262 4.20 8.06 11.09
CA GLY A 262 3.19 7.70 12.10
C GLY A 262 2.17 6.65 11.64
N ARG A 263 2.22 6.19 10.37
CA ARG A 263 1.28 5.21 9.79
C ARG A 263 1.78 3.78 9.95
N LEU A 264 1.95 3.01 8.87
CA LEU A 264 2.37 1.60 8.96
C LEU A 264 3.59 1.39 9.88
N LYS A 265 4.54 2.33 9.87
CA LYS A 265 5.75 2.27 10.72
C LYS A 265 5.51 2.66 12.18
N GLY A 266 4.45 3.40 12.50
CA GLY A 266 4.33 4.22 13.70
C GLY A 266 4.44 3.47 15.03
N LEU A 267 3.94 2.24 15.12
CA LEU A 267 3.98 1.41 16.34
C LEU A 267 4.74 0.09 16.17
N LEU A 268 5.44 -0.07 15.05
CA LEU A 268 6.28 -1.26 14.86
C LEU A 268 7.59 -1.18 15.63
N PRO A 269 8.21 -2.31 15.99
CA PRO A 269 9.52 -2.32 16.61
C PRO A 269 10.55 -1.55 15.77
N LYS A 270 11.47 -0.84 16.45
CA LYS A 270 12.52 -0.10 15.75
C LYS A 270 13.36 -1.02 14.87
N GLY A 271 13.56 -0.62 13.63
CA GLY A 271 14.33 -1.40 12.65
C GLY A 271 13.47 -2.38 11.82
N THR A 272 12.16 -2.48 12.05
CA THR A 272 11.28 -3.24 11.17
C THR A 272 11.33 -2.68 9.76
N LEU A 273 11.60 -3.55 8.78
CA LEU A 273 11.61 -3.17 7.37
C LEU A 273 10.17 -3.03 6.86
N VAL A 274 9.87 -1.85 6.32
CA VAL A 274 8.56 -1.54 5.74
C VAL A 274 8.78 -0.88 4.38
N ALA A 275 8.35 -1.56 3.32
CA ALA A 275 8.30 -1.01 1.97
C ALA A 275 6.88 -0.52 1.70
N HIS A 276 6.65 0.81 1.59
CA HIS A 276 5.28 1.33 1.57
C HIS A 276 5.08 2.58 0.72
N LYS A 277 3.82 2.92 0.49
CA LYS A 277 3.40 4.16 -0.15
C LYS A 277 2.19 4.75 0.54
N THR A 278 2.31 6.01 0.95
CA THR A 278 1.23 6.77 1.58
C THR A 278 0.33 7.49 0.56
N GLY A 279 -0.90 7.80 0.98
CA GLY A 279 -1.81 8.67 0.26
C GLY A 279 -2.57 9.59 1.22
N THR A 280 -2.64 10.89 0.90
CA THR A 280 -3.35 11.87 1.74
C THR A 280 -4.03 12.90 0.86
N ILE A 281 -5.32 13.14 1.09
CA ILE A 281 -6.08 14.24 0.50
C ILE A 281 -7.34 14.48 1.35
N GLY A 282 -7.58 15.69 1.79
CA GLY A 282 -8.75 15.99 2.60
C GLY A 282 -8.91 15.09 3.84
N GLY A 283 -10.06 14.43 3.94
CA GLY A 283 -10.37 13.47 5.01
C GLY A 283 -9.81 12.06 4.79
N VAL A 284 -8.91 11.87 3.82
CA VAL A 284 -8.30 10.59 3.45
C VAL A 284 -6.89 10.49 4.01
N ALA A 285 -6.59 9.39 4.68
CA ALA A 285 -5.25 8.98 5.07
C ALA A 285 -5.09 7.48 4.76
N ASN A 286 -4.17 7.17 3.88
CA ASN A 286 -3.94 5.82 3.36
C ASN A 286 -2.48 5.43 3.52
N ASP A 287 -2.23 4.13 3.69
CA ASP A 287 -0.89 3.56 3.56
C ASP A 287 -0.98 2.11 3.10
N VAL A 288 -0.11 1.71 2.16
CA VAL A 288 -0.12 0.39 1.53
C VAL A 288 1.30 -0.11 1.35
N GLY A 289 1.55 -1.40 1.55
CA GLY A 289 2.89 -1.95 1.34
C GLY A 289 3.13 -3.29 2.01
N PHE A 290 4.38 -3.52 2.37
CA PHE A 290 4.88 -4.76 2.94
C PHE A 290 5.57 -4.51 4.27
N VAL A 291 5.35 -5.39 5.22
CA VAL A 291 6.02 -5.40 6.52
C VAL A 291 6.78 -6.71 6.66
N THR A 292 8.06 -6.64 7.03
CA THR A 292 8.91 -7.81 7.27
C THR A 292 8.93 -8.13 8.76
N LEU A 293 8.62 -9.39 9.09
CA LEU A 293 8.67 -9.92 10.45
C LEU A 293 10.11 -10.27 10.87
N PRO A 294 10.41 -10.41 12.17
CA PRO A 294 11.76 -10.71 12.66
C PRO A 294 12.34 -12.02 12.15
N ASP A 295 11.50 -12.98 11.80
CA ASP A 295 11.87 -14.28 11.23
C ASP A 295 12.04 -14.29 9.71
N GLY A 296 11.92 -13.12 9.07
CA GLY A 296 12.05 -12.95 7.63
C GLY A 296 10.76 -13.15 6.84
N ARG A 297 9.68 -13.66 7.44
CA ARG A 297 8.36 -13.70 6.80
C ARG A 297 7.87 -12.27 6.53
N ARG A 298 6.98 -12.12 5.55
CA ARG A 298 6.40 -10.83 5.18
C ARG A 298 4.89 -10.92 5.07
N PHE A 299 4.23 -9.81 5.33
CA PHE A 299 2.83 -9.65 4.96
C PHE A 299 2.62 -8.37 4.16
N ALA A 300 1.73 -8.43 3.18
CA ALA A 300 1.23 -7.26 2.47
C ALA A 300 0.07 -6.67 3.26
N ILE A 301 -0.04 -5.34 3.27
CA ILE A 301 -1.07 -4.62 4.02
C ILE A 301 -1.55 -3.40 3.26
N VAL A 302 -2.85 -3.17 3.30
CA VAL A 302 -3.54 -1.99 2.78
C VAL A 302 -4.42 -1.44 3.90
N VAL A 303 -4.24 -0.16 4.22
CA VAL A 303 -5.16 0.57 5.11
C VAL A 303 -5.61 1.83 4.39
N TYR A 304 -6.90 1.91 4.14
CA TYR A 304 -7.56 3.05 3.52
C TYR A 304 -8.51 3.72 4.50
N SER A 305 -8.61 5.05 4.42
CA SER A 305 -9.66 5.79 5.12
C SER A 305 -10.35 6.77 4.16
N LYS A 306 -11.61 7.07 4.42
CA LYS A 306 -12.36 8.10 3.70
C LYS A 306 -13.32 8.85 4.59
N SER A 307 -13.64 10.08 4.16
CA SER A 307 -14.65 10.97 4.79
C SER A 307 -14.38 11.21 6.28
N SER A 308 -13.13 11.13 6.73
CA SER A 308 -12.81 11.27 8.15
C SER A 308 -12.71 12.75 8.55
N THR A 309 -13.41 13.11 9.64
CA THR A 309 -13.25 14.41 10.32
C THR A 309 -12.32 14.32 11.51
N THR A 310 -11.84 13.13 11.83
CA THR A 310 -10.85 12.91 12.88
C THR A 310 -9.52 13.58 12.52
N SER A 311 -8.73 13.99 13.50
CA SER A 311 -7.44 14.64 13.28
C SER A 311 -6.50 13.75 12.44
N GLU A 312 -5.55 14.37 11.73
CA GLU A 312 -4.57 13.61 10.95
C GLU A 312 -3.74 12.68 11.87
N ALA A 313 -3.34 13.17 13.04
CA ALA A 313 -2.59 12.39 14.01
C ALA A 313 -3.36 11.14 14.49
N ASP A 314 -4.67 11.26 14.74
CA ASP A 314 -5.49 10.12 15.17
C ASP A 314 -5.75 9.14 14.02
N ARG A 315 -5.86 9.64 12.79
CA ARG A 315 -5.94 8.76 11.59
C ARG A 315 -4.64 7.98 11.40
N ASP A 316 -3.50 8.64 11.51
CA ASP A 316 -2.19 8.02 11.40
C ASP A 316 -1.99 6.98 12.52
N LEU A 317 -2.40 7.31 13.77
CA LEU A 317 -2.35 6.40 14.89
C LEU A 317 -3.23 5.14 14.67
N ALA A 318 -4.42 5.30 14.12
CA ALA A 318 -5.29 4.15 13.81
C ALA A 318 -4.64 3.21 12.78
N ILE A 319 -3.99 3.75 11.74
CA ILE A 319 -3.23 2.95 10.77
C ILE A 319 -2.10 2.20 11.48
N ALA A 320 -1.37 2.88 12.38
CA ALA A 320 -0.28 2.26 13.14
C ALA A 320 -0.77 1.13 14.07
N GLU A 321 -1.89 1.33 14.77
CA GLU A 321 -2.48 0.31 15.66
C GLU A 321 -3.00 -0.91 14.87
N ILE A 322 -3.63 -0.69 13.72
CA ILE A 322 -4.04 -1.76 12.80
C ILE A 322 -2.81 -2.57 12.37
N THR A 323 -1.77 -1.88 11.92
CA THR A 323 -0.53 -2.54 11.47
C THR A 323 0.13 -3.31 12.61
N ARG A 324 0.20 -2.72 13.81
CA ARG A 324 0.76 -3.40 14.99
C ARG A 324 -0.06 -4.63 15.38
N THR A 325 -1.37 -4.57 15.31
CA THR A 325 -2.23 -5.72 15.59
C THR A 325 -1.99 -6.88 14.63
N LEU A 326 -1.84 -6.58 13.32
CA LEU A 326 -1.53 -7.58 12.31
C LEU A 326 -0.10 -8.11 12.42
N TYR A 327 0.86 -7.25 12.76
CA TYR A 327 2.25 -7.64 13.01
C TYR A 327 2.34 -8.66 14.15
N ASP A 328 1.71 -8.36 15.29
CA ASP A 328 1.70 -9.26 16.43
C ASP A 328 1.00 -10.58 16.09
N PHE A 329 -0.13 -10.52 15.37
CA PHE A 329 -0.88 -11.69 14.94
C PHE A 329 -0.06 -12.63 14.05
N TYR A 330 0.56 -12.10 12.97
CA TYR A 330 1.35 -12.94 12.07
C TYR A 330 2.66 -13.40 12.68
N TYR A 331 3.26 -12.62 13.58
CA TYR A 331 4.53 -12.98 14.22
C TYR A 331 4.38 -14.07 15.28
N LEU A 332 3.27 -14.07 16.06
CA LEU A 332 3.06 -15.02 17.15
C LEU A 332 2.50 -16.39 16.68
N LYS A 333 2.33 -16.56 15.39
CA LYS A 333 2.01 -17.84 14.75
C LYS A 333 3.27 -18.58 14.34
#